data_3f1d8a06f658e96447ecda0809aa81c6
#
_entry.id   3f1d8a06f658e96447ecda0809aa81c6
#
_cell.length_a   1.000
_cell.length_b   1.000
_cell.length_c   1.000
_cell.angle_alpha   90.00
_cell.angle_beta   90.00
_cell.angle_gamma   90.00
#
_symmetry.space_group_name_H-M   'P 1'
#
loop_
_entity.id
_entity.type
_entity.pdbx_description
1 polymer ?
#
loop_
_entity_poly.entity_id
_entity_poly.type
_entity_poly.pdbx_seq_one_letter_code
_entity_poly.pdbx_strand_id
1 'polypeptide(L)'
;FECKGYKTRIIRAEATTEIKLNEVALEREVALRNLNEAVVNATKIKMVMKGDTIVYNADAFELSEESMLDQLIGQLPGVKIERGGVITINGNKVSSMLINGKDLFNGDVQKAMENLPAYIVSKVKAYQKAPDDAYLTRHDKSAQINDPWVIDVNLKKDYNQGWIANAEASGGTDNRFLSRLFGMRFTDRTELFVYGSANNLNDKTQPWGDGTWYKNVVQNGQMSIQKAGANFAYNGRNNKNRISTSVNITHSTNNIDNRSVKTNYYETNDTYGRSHFLNHATICSTEWLADGKYAGKNAFLTWYHSLTLGNTHTHSDNQNITLYQQITETYPTAVLDSIFTLKGYVQPFQLPLINYYRDLSKEQTKNWHLYEMLNLSLSKWTFNLQGDYNKTEQHLFSQYLLHSPQTSTTDD
;
A
#
# COMPACT_ATOMS: atom_id res chain seq x y z
N PHE A 1 -11.88 78.59 -18.75
CA PHE A 1 -10.78 78.19 -19.64
C PHE A 1 -10.84 76.69 -19.77
N GLU A 2 -10.96 76.19 -20.97
CA GLU A 2 -10.99 74.79 -21.31
C GLU A 2 -9.96 74.49 -22.41
N CYS A 3 -9.11 73.51 -22.17
CA CYS A 3 -8.10 73.09 -23.12
C CYS A 3 -7.94 71.57 -23.07
N LYS A 4 -7.94 70.89 -24.20
CA LYS A 4 -7.82 69.45 -24.29
C LYS A 4 -6.56 68.93 -23.59
N GLY A 5 -6.76 68.06 -22.58
CA GLY A 5 -5.67 67.53 -21.77
C GLY A 5 -5.30 68.32 -20.52
N TYR A 6 -6.11 69.31 -20.18
CA TYR A 6 -5.99 70.10 -18.96
C TYR A 6 -7.34 70.15 -18.22
N LYS A 7 -7.30 70.31 -16.91
CA LYS A 7 -8.47 70.48 -16.08
C LYS A 7 -9.13 71.81 -16.38
N THR A 8 -10.44 71.83 -16.56
CA THR A 8 -11.24 73.07 -16.74
C THR A 8 -11.07 73.95 -15.52
N ARG A 9 -10.64 75.25 -15.76
CA ARG A 9 -10.51 76.21 -14.70
C ARG A 9 -11.49 77.31 -14.88
N ILE A 10 -12.35 77.53 -13.88
CA ILE A 10 -13.35 78.61 -13.85
C ILE A 10 -12.79 79.76 -12.98
N ILE A 11 -12.67 80.96 -13.60
CA ILE A 11 -12.33 82.19 -12.89
C ILE A 11 -13.57 83.09 -12.87
N ARG A 12 -13.94 83.52 -11.69
CA ARG A 12 -14.98 84.56 -11.53
C ARG A 12 -14.37 85.94 -11.52
N ALA A 13 -14.91 86.79 -12.34
CA ALA A 13 -14.52 88.19 -12.38
C ALA A 13 -15.77 89.11 -12.27
N GLU A 14 -15.66 90.23 -11.63
CA GLU A 14 -16.73 91.27 -11.63
C GLU A 14 -16.81 91.92 -13.00
N ALA A 15 -18.05 92.14 -13.43
CA ALA A 15 -18.32 92.81 -14.74
C ALA A 15 -17.88 94.27 -14.72
N THR A 16 -16.72 94.52 -15.24
CA THR A 16 -16.17 95.90 -15.48
C THR A 16 -15.93 96.11 -16.98
N THR A 17 -15.80 97.31 -17.40
CA THR A 17 -15.65 97.71 -18.83
C THR A 17 -14.45 97.09 -19.51
N GLU A 18 -13.42 96.71 -18.75
CA GLU A 18 -12.21 96.04 -19.22
C GLU A 18 -11.68 95.10 -18.14
N ILE A 19 -11.62 93.80 -18.44
CA ILE A 19 -11.12 92.78 -17.51
C ILE A 19 -9.79 92.25 -18.03
N LYS A 20 -8.69 92.66 -17.35
CA LYS A 20 -7.37 92.11 -17.61
C LYS A 20 -7.14 90.93 -16.73
N LEU A 21 -7.12 89.75 -17.34
CA LEU A 21 -6.73 88.54 -16.66
C LEU A 21 -5.22 88.35 -16.68
N ASN A 22 -4.62 88.14 -15.51
CA ASN A 22 -3.25 87.74 -15.42
C ASN A 22 -3.07 86.34 -16.01
N GLU A 23 -1.83 85.91 -16.20
CA GLU A 23 -1.49 84.59 -16.73
C GLU A 23 -2.24 83.49 -15.99
N VAL A 24 -3.04 82.67 -16.73
CA VAL A 24 -3.89 81.59 -16.18
C VAL A 24 -3.15 80.27 -16.42
N ALA A 25 -2.50 79.75 -15.40
CA ALA A 25 -1.91 78.44 -15.45
C ALA A 25 -2.99 77.35 -15.38
N LEU A 26 -3.05 76.44 -16.37
CA LEU A 26 -3.93 75.26 -16.39
C LEU A 26 -3.14 74.05 -15.88
N GLU A 27 -3.79 73.28 -15.01
CA GLU A 27 -3.24 71.98 -14.53
C GLU A 27 -3.48 70.87 -15.59
N ARG A 28 -2.39 70.20 -15.96
CA ARG A 28 -2.49 69.07 -16.90
C ARG A 28 -3.34 67.93 -16.31
N GLU A 29 -4.34 67.48 -17.04
CA GLU A 29 -5.12 66.31 -16.67
C GLU A 29 -4.26 65.07 -16.94
N VAL A 30 -3.69 64.49 -15.88
CA VAL A 30 -3.04 63.18 -15.96
C VAL A 30 -4.12 62.16 -15.96
N ALA A 31 -4.53 61.70 -17.14
CA ALA A 31 -5.36 60.51 -17.25
C ALA A 31 -4.53 59.34 -16.68
N LEU A 32 -4.81 58.93 -15.44
CA LEU A 32 -4.40 57.64 -14.92
C LEU A 32 -5.09 56.59 -15.78
N ARG A 33 -4.42 56.13 -16.85
CA ARG A 33 -4.79 54.84 -17.45
C ARG A 33 -4.50 53.81 -16.39
N ASN A 34 -5.54 53.34 -15.73
CA ASN A 34 -5.50 52.01 -15.11
C ASN A 34 -5.16 51.06 -16.25
N LEU A 35 -3.90 50.67 -16.36
CA LEU A 35 -3.51 49.52 -17.10
C LEU A 35 -4.19 48.40 -16.36
N ASN A 36 -5.21 47.76 -16.98
CA ASN A 36 -5.72 46.52 -16.49
C ASN A 36 -4.52 45.63 -16.22
N GLU A 37 -4.43 45.14 -14.99
CA GLU A 37 -3.38 44.23 -14.58
C GLU A 37 -3.34 43.13 -15.63
N ALA A 38 -2.27 43.09 -16.40
CA ALA A 38 -2.06 42.02 -17.36
C ALA A 38 -1.74 40.79 -16.52
N VAL A 39 -2.77 39.98 -16.21
CA VAL A 39 -2.58 38.66 -15.63
C VAL A 39 -1.85 37.86 -16.71
N VAL A 40 -0.54 37.79 -16.61
CA VAL A 40 0.28 36.89 -17.39
C VAL A 40 0.05 35.51 -16.81
N ASN A 41 -0.92 34.79 -17.36
CA ASN A 41 -1.05 33.37 -17.16
C ASN A 41 0.15 32.66 -17.83
N ALA A 42 1.28 32.66 -17.13
CA ALA A 42 2.43 31.90 -17.56
C ALA A 42 2.05 30.41 -17.41
N THR A 43 1.89 29.72 -18.53
CA THR A 43 1.71 28.26 -18.53
C THR A 43 2.93 27.63 -17.86
N LYS A 44 2.74 27.04 -16.68
CA LYS A 44 3.82 26.37 -15.97
C LYS A 44 4.31 25.20 -16.80
N ILE A 45 5.61 25.14 -17.06
CA ILE A 45 6.22 24.01 -17.78
C ILE A 45 6.07 22.76 -16.93
N LYS A 46 5.37 21.74 -17.46
CA LYS A 46 5.09 20.48 -16.75
C LYS A 46 6.33 19.60 -16.57
N MET A 47 7.21 19.57 -17.58
CA MET A 47 8.35 18.65 -17.64
C MET A 47 9.56 19.33 -18.30
N VAL A 48 10.75 19.10 -17.75
CA VAL A 48 12.04 19.56 -18.30
C VAL A 48 13.06 18.43 -18.18
N MET A 49 13.86 18.23 -19.23
CA MET A 49 15.04 17.36 -19.18
C MET A 49 16.24 18.15 -18.65
N LYS A 50 16.92 17.63 -17.63
CA LYS A 50 18.19 18.17 -17.11
C LYS A 50 19.26 17.09 -17.15
N GLY A 51 20.05 17.06 -18.22
CA GLY A 51 20.92 15.92 -18.49
C GLY A 51 20.09 14.64 -18.63
N ASP A 52 20.44 13.61 -17.89
CA ASP A 52 19.76 12.32 -17.89
C ASP A 52 18.57 12.24 -16.91
N THR A 53 18.24 13.37 -16.25
CA THR A 53 17.15 13.47 -15.28
C THR A 53 15.93 14.14 -15.88
N ILE A 54 14.77 13.47 -15.80
CA ILE A 54 13.46 14.04 -16.10
C ILE A 54 12.99 14.78 -14.84
N VAL A 55 12.65 16.06 -14.97
CA VAL A 55 12.14 16.87 -13.85
C VAL A 55 10.73 17.32 -14.17
N TYR A 56 9.79 16.91 -13.37
CA TYR A 56 8.39 17.32 -13.42
C TYR A 56 8.14 18.41 -12.36
N ASN A 57 7.40 19.44 -12.72
CA ASN A 57 6.97 20.48 -11.80
C ASN A 57 5.58 20.14 -11.25
N ALA A 58 5.49 19.78 -9.98
CA ALA A 58 4.23 19.33 -9.37
C ALA A 58 3.14 20.42 -9.44
N ASP A 59 3.49 21.69 -9.26
CA ASP A 59 2.54 22.81 -9.30
C ASP A 59 1.97 23.10 -10.70
N ALA A 60 2.43 22.40 -11.74
CA ALA A 60 1.92 22.52 -13.10
C ALA A 60 0.78 21.52 -13.42
N PHE A 61 0.45 20.62 -12.46
CA PHE A 61 -0.64 19.65 -12.58
C PHE A 61 -1.83 20.10 -11.73
N GLU A 62 -3.02 20.00 -12.30
CA GLU A 62 -4.25 20.33 -11.60
C GLU A 62 -4.70 19.12 -10.78
N LEU A 63 -4.65 19.27 -9.47
CA LEU A 63 -5.03 18.26 -8.50
C LEU A 63 -5.95 18.88 -7.46
N SER A 64 -6.87 18.09 -6.90
CA SER A 64 -7.66 18.51 -5.76
C SER A 64 -6.78 18.62 -4.51
N GLU A 65 -7.21 19.41 -3.52
CA GLU A 65 -6.46 19.55 -2.25
C GLU A 65 -6.30 18.23 -1.50
N GLU A 66 -7.22 17.30 -1.71
CA GLU A 66 -7.21 15.96 -1.08
C GLU A 66 -6.39 14.93 -1.85
N SER A 67 -5.82 15.30 -3.00
CA SER A 67 -5.06 14.37 -3.85
C SER A 67 -3.82 13.86 -3.15
N MET A 68 -3.58 12.55 -3.24
CA MET A 68 -2.37 11.90 -2.79
C MET A 68 -1.31 11.85 -3.89
N LEU A 69 -0.10 11.46 -3.53
CA LEU A 69 1.05 11.43 -4.44
C LEU A 69 0.83 10.53 -5.66
N ASP A 70 0.08 9.44 -5.52
CA ASP A 70 -0.27 8.52 -6.59
C ASP A 70 -1.02 9.20 -7.73
N GLN A 71 -1.97 10.10 -7.41
CA GLN A 71 -2.72 10.88 -8.39
C GLN A 71 -1.81 11.85 -9.15
N LEU A 72 -0.82 12.43 -8.47
CA LEU A 72 0.20 13.25 -9.11
C LEU A 72 1.08 12.42 -10.05
N ILE A 73 1.60 11.28 -9.55
CA ILE A 73 2.47 10.38 -10.32
C ILE A 73 1.75 9.84 -11.55
N GLY A 74 0.46 9.49 -11.43
CA GLY A 74 -0.36 9.01 -12.55
C GLY A 74 -0.60 10.03 -13.66
N GLN A 75 -0.47 11.34 -13.37
CA GLN A 75 -0.58 12.41 -14.36
C GLN A 75 0.74 12.79 -15.04
N LEU A 76 1.87 12.25 -14.57
CA LEU A 76 3.19 12.60 -15.11
C LEU A 76 3.37 12.01 -16.53
N PRO A 77 3.76 12.82 -17.53
CA PRO A 77 4.00 12.33 -18.88
C PRO A 77 5.04 11.21 -18.91
N GLY A 78 4.72 10.11 -19.59
CA GLY A 78 5.60 8.95 -19.72
C GLY A 78 5.60 8.00 -18.52
N VAL A 79 4.88 8.32 -17.46
CA VAL A 79 4.71 7.44 -16.29
C VAL A 79 3.44 6.61 -16.43
N LYS A 80 3.52 5.34 -16.04
CA LYS A 80 2.37 4.44 -15.92
C LYS A 80 2.43 3.73 -14.58
N ILE A 81 1.28 3.63 -13.92
CA ILE A 81 1.09 2.83 -12.72
C ILE A 81 0.35 1.57 -13.15
N GLU A 82 0.99 0.42 -13.04
CA GLU A 82 0.42 -0.88 -13.39
C GLU A 82 -0.30 -1.50 -12.19
N ARG A 83 -1.10 -2.53 -12.46
CA ARG A 83 -1.75 -3.32 -11.39
C ARG A 83 -0.68 -3.86 -10.43
N GLY A 84 -0.87 -3.63 -9.15
CA GLY A 84 0.10 -4.02 -8.12
C GLY A 84 1.08 -2.90 -7.73
N GLY A 85 0.79 -1.63 -8.12
CA GLY A 85 1.60 -0.47 -7.70
C GLY A 85 2.97 -0.37 -8.38
N VAL A 86 3.21 -1.16 -9.42
CA VAL A 86 4.45 -1.10 -10.21
C VAL A 86 4.42 0.15 -11.07
N ILE A 87 5.40 1.02 -10.88
CA ILE A 87 5.56 2.23 -11.71
C ILE A 87 6.56 1.95 -12.82
N THR A 88 6.21 2.41 -14.02
CA THR A 88 7.14 2.43 -15.16
C THR A 88 7.28 3.86 -15.70
N ILE A 89 8.48 4.23 -16.14
CA ILE A 89 8.79 5.52 -16.76
C ILE A 89 9.39 5.24 -18.12
N ASN A 90 8.70 5.68 -19.19
CA ASN A 90 9.10 5.40 -20.57
C ASN A 90 9.39 3.91 -20.81
N GLY A 91 8.61 3.01 -20.19
CA GLY A 91 8.78 1.56 -20.27
C GLY A 91 9.81 0.96 -19.31
N ASN A 92 10.56 1.76 -18.57
CA ASN A 92 11.53 1.28 -17.58
C ASN A 92 10.90 1.16 -16.21
N LYS A 93 11.06 0.02 -15.54
CA LYS A 93 10.53 -0.21 -14.19
C LYS A 93 11.27 0.65 -13.16
N VAL A 94 10.51 1.34 -12.31
CA VAL A 94 11.03 2.07 -11.15
C VAL A 94 11.30 1.08 -10.01
N SER A 95 12.52 1.09 -9.50
CA SER A 95 12.96 0.19 -8.44
C SER A 95 12.73 0.75 -7.04
N SER A 96 12.77 2.07 -6.87
CA SER A 96 12.54 2.72 -5.58
C SER A 96 12.06 4.17 -5.73
N MET A 97 11.38 4.65 -4.67
CA MET A 97 10.97 6.04 -4.54
C MET A 97 11.76 6.71 -3.42
N LEU A 98 12.30 7.86 -3.73
CA LEU A 98 13.05 8.68 -2.79
C LEU A 98 12.25 9.92 -2.43
N ILE A 99 12.42 10.42 -1.22
CA ILE A 99 11.89 11.71 -0.77
C ILE A 99 13.08 12.62 -0.44
N ASN A 100 13.21 13.73 -1.19
CA ASN A 100 14.36 14.62 -1.10
C ASN A 100 15.71 13.87 -1.21
N GLY A 101 15.80 12.90 -2.13
CA GLY A 101 16.99 12.09 -2.38
C GLY A 101 17.23 10.99 -1.35
N LYS A 102 16.32 10.74 -0.41
CA LYS A 102 16.43 9.74 0.65
C LYS A 102 15.39 8.66 0.47
N ASP A 103 15.78 7.42 0.67
CA ASP A 103 14.84 6.31 0.73
C ASP A 103 14.20 6.27 2.13
N LEU A 104 13.04 6.87 2.26
CA LEU A 104 12.33 6.99 3.54
C LEU A 104 11.41 5.79 3.84
N PHE A 105 10.99 5.07 2.82
CA PHE A 105 10.04 3.97 2.96
C PHE A 105 10.65 2.60 2.71
N ASN A 106 11.98 2.44 2.87
CA ASN A 106 12.69 1.19 2.60
C ASN A 106 12.43 0.60 1.21
N GLY A 107 12.35 1.46 0.18
CA GLY A 107 12.04 1.06 -1.19
C GLY A 107 10.56 0.74 -1.42
N ASP A 108 9.71 0.84 -0.41
CA ASP A 108 8.28 0.64 -0.56
C ASP A 108 7.64 1.87 -1.22
N VAL A 109 7.67 1.87 -2.55
CA VAL A 109 7.11 2.91 -3.42
C VAL A 109 5.65 3.19 -3.10
N GLN A 110 4.94 2.15 -2.74
CA GLN A 110 3.53 2.14 -2.50
C GLN A 110 3.14 2.89 -1.23
N LYS A 111 3.84 2.64 -0.12
CA LYS A 111 3.62 3.39 1.12
C LYS A 111 3.85 4.89 0.94
N ALA A 112 4.84 5.26 0.12
CA ALA A 112 5.09 6.66 -0.19
C ALA A 112 3.91 7.28 -0.96
N MET A 113 3.42 6.62 -2.00
CA MET A 113 2.34 7.13 -2.84
C MET A 113 1.03 7.36 -2.09
N GLU A 114 0.72 6.48 -1.13
CA GLU A 114 -0.55 6.49 -0.41
C GLU A 114 -0.62 7.48 0.74
N ASN A 115 0.51 7.78 1.33
CA ASN A 115 0.56 8.53 2.58
C ASN A 115 1.11 9.94 2.42
N LEU A 116 1.58 10.31 1.23
CA LEU A 116 2.06 11.65 0.96
C LEU A 116 1.03 12.46 0.17
N PRO A 117 0.50 13.55 0.73
CA PRO A 117 -0.38 14.45 -0.01
C PRO A 117 0.35 15.11 -1.19
N ALA A 118 -0.30 15.20 -2.34
CA ALA A 118 0.30 15.80 -3.54
C ALA A 118 0.66 17.28 -3.36
N TYR A 119 -0.11 18.03 -2.55
CA TYR A 119 0.09 19.46 -2.34
C TYR A 119 1.42 19.81 -1.67
N ILE A 120 2.05 18.89 -0.94
CA ILE A 120 3.36 19.11 -0.30
C ILE A 120 4.53 18.96 -1.28
N VAL A 121 4.26 18.39 -2.48
CA VAL A 121 5.29 18.13 -3.49
C VAL A 121 5.59 19.38 -4.29
N SER A 122 6.85 19.67 -4.50
CA SER A 122 7.32 20.75 -5.36
C SER A 122 7.75 20.24 -6.73
N LYS A 123 8.50 19.14 -6.77
CA LYS A 123 9.03 18.52 -7.99
C LYS A 123 9.12 17.02 -7.85
N VAL A 124 8.97 16.33 -8.98
CA VAL A 124 9.27 14.90 -9.09
C VAL A 124 10.40 14.74 -10.10
N LYS A 125 11.47 14.05 -9.73
CA LYS A 125 12.57 13.73 -10.61
C LYS A 125 12.61 12.24 -10.90
N ALA A 126 12.92 11.89 -12.12
CA ALA A 126 13.12 10.51 -12.54
C ALA A 126 14.49 10.37 -13.19
N TYR A 127 15.30 9.46 -12.70
CA TYR A 127 16.67 9.24 -13.18
C TYR A 127 17.18 7.84 -12.83
N GLN A 128 18.26 7.44 -13.48
CA GLN A 128 19.00 6.23 -13.12
C GLN A 128 19.94 6.54 -11.97
N LYS A 129 19.80 5.81 -10.87
CA LYS A 129 20.60 6.02 -9.65
C LYS A 129 21.73 5.00 -9.60
N ALA A 130 22.98 5.48 -9.62
CA ALA A 130 24.14 4.64 -9.39
C ALA A 130 24.06 3.93 -8.01
N PRO A 131 24.57 2.70 -7.88
CA PRO A 131 24.71 2.02 -6.61
C PRO A 131 25.43 2.88 -5.56
N ASP A 132 25.05 2.70 -4.30
CA ASP A 132 25.61 3.53 -3.21
C ASP A 132 27.13 3.33 -3.01
N ASP A 133 27.69 2.21 -3.48
CA ASP A 133 29.12 1.85 -3.45
C ASP A 133 29.86 2.13 -4.77
N ALA A 134 29.20 2.76 -5.76
CA ALA A 134 29.79 3.07 -7.05
C ALA A 134 31.09 3.90 -6.98
N TYR A 135 31.29 4.63 -5.87
CA TYR A 135 32.51 5.40 -5.63
C TYR A 135 33.74 4.54 -5.28
N LEU A 136 33.54 3.26 -4.89
CA LEU A 136 34.61 2.29 -4.60
C LEU A 136 35.01 1.48 -5.84
N THR A 137 34.10 1.34 -6.79
CA THR A 137 34.27 0.58 -8.02
C THR A 137 34.33 1.53 -9.22
N ARG A 138 34.98 1.09 -10.32
CA ARG A 138 34.97 1.86 -11.56
C ARG A 138 33.59 1.78 -12.19
N HIS A 139 32.75 2.77 -11.92
CA HIS A 139 31.43 2.90 -12.48
C HIS A 139 31.47 3.75 -13.74
N ASP A 140 31.72 3.14 -14.88
CA ASP A 140 31.81 3.79 -16.18
C ASP A 140 30.43 3.91 -16.89
N LYS A 141 30.41 4.59 -18.05
CA LYS A 141 29.18 4.80 -18.80
C LYS A 141 28.49 3.49 -19.25
N SER A 142 29.22 2.41 -19.40
CA SER A 142 28.65 1.11 -19.77
C SER A 142 27.92 0.45 -18.59
N ALA A 143 28.41 0.64 -17.39
CA ALA A 143 27.74 0.18 -16.17
C ALA A 143 26.46 0.99 -15.87
N GLN A 144 26.44 2.29 -16.18
CA GLN A 144 25.30 3.18 -15.96
C GLN A 144 24.02 2.76 -16.69
N ILE A 145 24.11 2.06 -17.80
CA ILE A 145 22.96 1.60 -18.60
C ILE A 145 22.07 0.64 -17.77
N ASN A 146 22.66 -0.09 -16.82
CA ASN A 146 21.97 -1.05 -15.97
C ASN A 146 21.54 -0.46 -14.61
N ASP A 147 21.84 0.82 -14.36
CA ASP A 147 21.44 1.46 -13.11
C ASP A 147 19.92 1.48 -12.96
N PRO A 148 19.39 1.21 -11.78
CA PRO A 148 17.96 1.18 -11.55
C PRO A 148 17.35 2.58 -11.69
N TRP A 149 16.18 2.65 -12.33
CA TRP A 149 15.38 3.87 -12.36
C TRP A 149 14.75 4.13 -11.00
N VAL A 150 14.84 5.39 -10.57
CA VAL A 150 14.24 5.86 -9.31
C VAL A 150 13.38 7.09 -9.57
N ILE A 151 12.37 7.25 -8.73
CA ILE A 151 11.60 8.50 -8.61
C ILE A 151 12.04 9.20 -7.33
N ASP A 152 12.44 10.47 -7.43
CA ASP A 152 12.80 11.32 -6.29
C ASP A 152 11.77 12.46 -6.18
N VAL A 153 10.94 12.37 -5.15
CA VAL A 153 9.90 13.36 -4.82
C VAL A 153 10.52 14.44 -3.95
N ASN A 154 10.62 15.65 -4.47
CA ASN A 154 11.11 16.78 -3.71
C ASN A 154 9.95 17.55 -3.08
N LEU A 155 9.96 17.67 -1.77
CA LEU A 155 8.96 18.41 -1.02
C LEU A 155 9.18 19.92 -1.10
N LYS A 156 8.11 20.70 -0.93
CA LYS A 156 8.19 22.15 -0.72
C LYS A 156 8.95 22.43 0.58
N LYS A 157 9.66 23.57 0.64
CA LYS A 157 10.54 23.88 1.78
C LYS A 157 9.83 23.86 3.13
N ASP A 158 8.58 24.29 3.15
CA ASP A 158 7.76 24.37 4.36
C ASP A 158 7.34 22.97 4.87
N TYR A 159 7.48 21.94 4.03
CA TYR A 159 7.12 20.55 4.33
C TYR A 159 8.34 19.61 4.42
N ASN A 160 9.56 20.14 4.50
CA ASN A 160 10.77 19.32 4.68
C ASN A 160 10.85 18.66 6.05
N GLN A 161 10.05 19.13 6.99
CA GLN A 161 9.85 18.54 8.32
C GLN A 161 8.39 18.75 8.74
N GLY A 162 7.81 17.78 9.41
CA GLY A 162 6.42 17.90 9.80
C GLY A 162 5.82 16.63 10.35
N TRP A 163 4.51 16.71 10.52
CA TRP A 163 3.66 15.60 10.89
C TRP A 163 2.61 15.38 9.81
N ILE A 164 2.35 14.13 9.52
CA ILE A 164 1.22 13.69 8.71
C ILE A 164 0.45 12.68 9.53
N ALA A 165 -0.87 12.82 9.58
CA ALA A 165 -1.73 11.86 10.28
C ALA A 165 -3.02 11.66 9.49
N ASN A 166 -3.43 10.41 9.36
CA ASN A 166 -4.68 10.01 8.75
C ASN A 166 -5.42 9.07 9.71
N ALA A 167 -6.72 9.27 9.84
CA ALA A 167 -7.58 8.38 10.62
C ALA A 167 -8.86 8.11 9.83
N GLU A 168 -9.27 6.85 9.79
CA GLU A 168 -10.50 6.40 9.17
C GLU A 168 -11.25 5.50 10.13
N ALA A 169 -12.56 5.68 10.26
CA ALA A 169 -13.43 4.82 11.01
C ALA A 169 -14.75 4.66 10.26
N SER A 170 -15.18 3.41 10.10
CA SER A 170 -16.44 3.06 9.43
C SER A 170 -17.16 1.98 10.22
N GLY A 171 -18.48 2.07 10.25
CA GLY A 171 -19.37 1.08 10.84
C GLY A 171 -20.45 0.66 9.85
N GLY A 172 -20.92 -0.58 9.96
CA GLY A 172 -21.96 -1.12 9.09
C GLY A 172 -22.95 -2.00 9.86
N THR A 173 -23.91 -2.56 9.15
CA THR A 173 -24.83 -3.59 9.66
C THR A 173 -24.04 -4.83 10.07
N ASP A 174 -24.66 -5.72 10.88
CA ASP A 174 -24.06 -6.99 11.35
C ASP A 174 -22.71 -6.83 12.06
N ASN A 175 -22.58 -5.77 12.86
CA ASN A 175 -21.36 -5.45 13.60
C ASN A 175 -20.11 -5.32 12.70
N ARG A 176 -20.27 -4.91 11.44
CA ARG A 176 -19.16 -4.66 10.54
C ARG A 176 -18.47 -3.36 10.90
N PHE A 177 -17.14 -3.39 10.94
CA PHE A 177 -16.35 -2.20 11.24
C PHE A 177 -15.02 -2.18 10.48
N LEU A 178 -14.52 -0.97 10.30
CA LEU A 178 -13.19 -0.67 9.83
C LEU A 178 -12.63 0.48 10.67
N SER A 179 -11.40 0.34 11.12
CA SER A 179 -10.65 1.41 11.78
C SER A 179 -9.22 1.40 11.26
N ARG A 180 -8.69 2.55 10.90
CA ARG A 180 -7.32 2.76 10.44
C ARG A 180 -6.75 4.01 11.04
N LEU A 181 -5.50 3.95 11.40
CA LEU A 181 -4.73 5.07 11.91
C LEU A 181 -3.34 5.03 11.28
N PHE A 182 -2.88 6.18 10.83
CA PHE A 182 -1.52 6.39 10.37
C PHE A 182 -1.01 7.71 10.93
N GLY A 183 0.20 7.70 11.46
CA GLY A 183 0.91 8.89 11.92
C GLY A 183 2.36 8.83 11.48
N MET A 184 2.86 9.92 10.91
CA MET A 184 4.24 10.06 10.45
C MET A 184 4.83 11.37 10.93
N ARG A 185 6.05 11.30 11.45
CA ARG A 185 6.90 12.46 11.69
C ARG A 185 8.17 12.33 10.87
N PHE A 186 8.51 13.37 10.15
CA PHE A 186 9.74 13.41 9.38
C PHE A 186 10.50 14.71 9.60
N THR A 187 11.81 14.63 9.50
CA THR A 187 12.75 15.74 9.58
C THR A 187 13.80 15.57 8.49
N ASP A 188 14.75 16.49 8.40
CA ASP A 188 15.89 16.36 7.48
C ASP A 188 16.66 15.05 7.61
N ARG A 189 16.60 14.38 8.77
CA ARG A 189 17.41 13.21 9.06
C ARG A 189 16.68 12.02 9.62
N THR A 190 15.52 12.23 10.21
CA THR A 190 14.77 11.18 10.87
C THR A 190 13.39 11.05 10.27
N GLU A 191 12.92 9.84 10.24
CA GLU A 191 11.56 9.48 9.89
C GLU A 191 11.07 8.48 10.93
N LEU A 192 9.88 8.73 11.43
CA LEU A 192 9.13 7.82 12.29
C LEU A 192 7.73 7.75 11.77
N PHE A 193 7.25 6.58 11.43
CA PHE A 193 5.83 6.39 11.22
C PHE A 193 5.29 5.24 12.05
N VAL A 194 4.04 5.35 12.43
CA VAL A 194 3.28 4.34 13.14
C VAL A 194 1.94 4.15 12.44
N TYR A 195 1.45 2.94 12.41
CA TYR A 195 0.14 2.65 11.87
C TYR A 195 -0.57 1.57 12.66
N GLY A 196 -1.89 1.60 12.59
CA GLY A 196 -2.75 0.57 13.12
C GLY A 196 -3.98 0.41 12.25
N SER A 197 -4.46 -0.81 12.10
CA SER A 197 -5.73 -1.08 11.44
C SER A 197 -6.44 -2.26 12.08
N ALA A 198 -7.75 -2.19 12.14
CA ALA A 198 -8.60 -3.29 12.60
C ALA A 198 -9.88 -3.30 11.76
N ASN A 199 -10.26 -4.46 11.24
CA ASN A 199 -11.49 -4.63 10.49
C ASN A 199 -11.99 -6.09 10.53
N ASN A 200 -13.28 -6.26 10.22
CA ASN A 200 -13.90 -7.55 10.00
C ASN A 200 -14.62 -7.61 8.63
N LEU A 201 -14.09 -6.91 7.64
CA LEU A 201 -14.64 -6.75 6.30
C LEU A 201 -13.96 -7.63 5.26
N ASN A 202 -13.16 -8.62 5.66
CA ASN A 202 -12.29 -9.42 4.78
C ASN A 202 -11.22 -8.56 4.05
N ASP A 203 -10.90 -7.40 4.63
CA ASP A 203 -9.96 -6.48 4.06
C ASP A 203 -8.54 -6.80 4.55
N LYS A 204 -7.78 -7.50 3.71
CA LYS A 204 -6.36 -7.81 3.96
C LYS A 204 -5.44 -6.68 3.55
N THR A 205 -5.97 -5.68 2.88
CA THR A 205 -5.14 -4.68 2.26
C THR A 205 -4.36 -3.90 3.30
N GLN A 206 -3.10 -3.78 3.05
CA GLN A 206 -2.31 -2.62 3.42
C GLN A 206 -2.67 -1.56 2.39
N PRO A 207 -2.66 -0.27 2.75
CA PRO A 207 -3.00 0.76 1.80
C PRO A 207 -2.16 0.61 0.51
N TRP A 208 -2.79 0.58 -0.68
CA TRP A 208 -2.14 0.55 -1.99
C TRP A 208 -2.18 1.94 -2.62
N GLY A 209 -1.15 2.25 -3.40
CA GLY A 209 -0.75 3.57 -3.84
C GLY A 209 -1.60 4.32 -4.85
N ASP A 210 -2.84 3.96 -5.05
CA ASP A 210 -3.78 4.76 -5.85
C ASP A 210 -5.01 5.23 -5.05
N GLY A 211 -4.94 5.10 -3.70
CA GLY A 211 -6.08 5.37 -2.84
C GLY A 211 -7.26 4.44 -3.09
N THR A 212 -7.16 3.54 -4.06
CA THR A 212 -8.17 2.52 -4.32
C THR A 212 -7.80 1.26 -3.55
N TRP A 213 -8.65 0.93 -2.62
CA TRP A 213 -8.63 -0.31 -1.88
C TRP A 213 -9.11 -1.42 -2.81
N TYR A 214 -8.18 -2.03 -3.56
CA TYR A 214 -8.52 -3.20 -4.35
C TYR A 214 -8.87 -4.34 -3.40
N LYS A 215 -10.13 -4.76 -3.44
CA LYS A 215 -10.54 -6.05 -2.90
C LYS A 215 -9.79 -7.14 -3.67
N ASN A 216 -8.58 -7.42 -3.27
CA ASN A 216 -7.84 -8.55 -3.78
C ASN A 216 -8.44 -9.81 -3.17
N VAL A 217 -8.97 -10.63 -4.06
CA VAL A 217 -9.41 -12.01 -3.83
C VAL A 217 -10.67 -12.11 -2.98
N VAL A 218 -11.72 -12.65 -3.60
CA VAL A 218 -12.85 -13.24 -2.90
C VAL A 218 -12.29 -14.33 -1.98
N GLN A 219 -12.10 -14.00 -0.72
CA GLN A 219 -11.72 -15.00 0.28
C GLN A 219 -12.97 -15.71 0.75
N ASN A 220 -12.93 -17.02 0.71
CA ASN A 220 -13.96 -17.83 1.35
C ASN A 220 -13.90 -17.59 2.86
N GLY A 221 -15.06 -17.34 3.46
CA GLY A 221 -15.18 -17.16 4.91
C GLY A 221 -15.26 -15.70 5.37
N GLN A 222 -15.32 -15.55 6.67
CA GLN A 222 -15.38 -14.29 7.37
C GLN A 222 -14.07 -14.03 8.10
N MET A 223 -13.38 -12.98 7.70
CA MET A 223 -12.07 -12.65 8.23
C MET A 223 -12.14 -11.36 9.07
N SER A 224 -11.46 -11.40 10.22
CA SER A 224 -11.13 -10.24 11.02
C SER A 224 -9.61 -10.08 11.06
N ILE A 225 -9.13 -8.86 10.87
CA ILE A 225 -7.69 -8.56 10.81
C ILE A 225 -7.40 -7.36 11.67
N GLN A 226 -6.33 -7.48 12.47
CA GLN A 226 -5.74 -6.41 13.24
C GLN A 226 -4.26 -6.32 12.88
N LYS A 227 -3.81 -5.12 12.58
CA LYS A 227 -2.40 -4.86 12.22
C LYS A 227 -1.91 -3.65 13.00
N ALA A 228 -0.67 -3.71 13.41
CA ALA A 228 0.05 -2.57 13.98
C ALA A 228 1.49 -2.63 13.52
N GLY A 229 2.08 -1.47 13.30
CA GLY A 229 3.47 -1.39 12.93
C GLY A 229 4.08 -0.03 13.22
N ALA A 230 5.39 -0.03 13.31
CA ALA A 230 6.21 1.16 13.45
C ALA A 230 7.47 1.03 12.59
N ASN A 231 7.88 2.13 12.01
CA ASN A 231 9.14 2.25 11.30
C ASN A 231 9.90 3.46 11.81
N PHE A 232 11.20 3.30 11.99
CA PHE A 232 12.11 4.39 12.29
C PHE A 232 13.28 4.34 11.31
N ALA A 233 13.62 5.49 10.71
CA ALA A 233 14.80 5.62 9.88
C ALA A 233 15.61 6.88 10.27
N TYR A 234 16.93 6.73 10.26
CA TYR A 234 17.87 7.83 10.43
C TYR A 234 18.83 7.89 9.25
N ASN A 235 18.97 9.07 8.66
CA ASN A 235 19.89 9.36 7.57
C ASN A 235 20.95 10.36 8.05
N GLY A 236 22.20 9.96 8.01
CA GLY A 236 23.33 10.83 8.31
C GLY A 236 23.56 11.92 7.25
N ARG A 237 24.54 12.82 7.50
CA ARG A 237 24.91 13.85 6.53
C ARG A 237 25.33 13.26 5.19
N ASN A 238 24.84 13.84 4.09
CA ASN A 238 25.17 13.43 2.72
C ASN A 238 24.78 11.97 2.38
N ASN A 239 23.79 11.42 3.06
CA ASN A 239 23.30 10.03 2.87
C ASN A 239 24.41 8.96 3.00
N LYS A 240 25.53 9.27 3.65
CA LYS A 240 26.64 8.33 3.84
C LYS A 240 26.31 7.19 4.82
N ASN A 241 25.53 7.52 5.84
CA ASN A 241 25.13 6.58 6.87
C ASN A 241 23.60 6.53 6.92
N ARG A 242 23.06 5.33 7.01
CA ARG A 242 21.63 5.12 7.23
C ARG A 242 21.44 3.96 8.20
N ILE A 243 20.46 4.07 9.05
CA ILE A 243 19.92 2.97 9.85
C ILE A 243 18.41 3.06 9.73
N SER A 244 17.77 1.95 9.46
CA SER A 244 16.31 1.85 9.56
C SER A 244 15.90 0.59 10.30
N THR A 245 14.74 0.63 10.93
CA THR A 245 14.14 -0.53 11.57
C THR A 245 12.63 -0.43 11.50
N SER A 246 11.97 -1.55 11.26
CA SER A 246 10.51 -1.64 11.24
C SER A 246 10.04 -2.89 11.97
N VAL A 247 8.93 -2.75 12.67
CA VAL A 247 8.23 -3.85 13.32
C VAL A 247 6.78 -3.85 12.83
N ASN A 248 6.32 -5.01 12.37
CA ASN A 248 4.95 -5.24 11.94
C ASN A 248 4.36 -6.41 12.73
N ILE A 249 3.17 -6.24 13.26
CA ILE A 249 2.43 -7.27 13.98
C ILE A 249 1.09 -7.43 13.27
N THR A 250 0.74 -8.66 12.95
CA THR A 250 -0.56 -8.99 12.34
C THR A 250 -1.22 -10.11 13.14
N HIS A 251 -2.46 -9.87 13.51
CA HIS A 251 -3.35 -10.89 14.06
C HIS A 251 -4.56 -11.00 13.14
N SER A 252 -4.87 -12.21 12.68
CA SER A 252 -6.05 -12.44 11.86
C SER A 252 -6.78 -13.72 12.25
N THR A 253 -8.10 -13.67 12.17
CA THR A 253 -8.96 -14.83 12.30
C THR A 253 -9.74 -15.02 11.02
N ASN A 254 -9.93 -16.26 10.57
CA ASN A 254 -10.75 -16.58 9.42
C ASN A 254 -11.69 -17.72 9.76
N ASN A 255 -12.98 -17.49 9.58
CA ASN A 255 -14.04 -18.47 9.79
C ASN A 255 -14.65 -18.82 8.44
N ILE A 256 -14.60 -20.10 8.10
CA ILE A 256 -15.21 -20.66 6.89
C ILE A 256 -16.32 -21.59 7.33
N ASP A 257 -17.52 -21.38 6.80
CA ASP A 257 -18.67 -22.28 6.91
C ASP A 257 -19.21 -22.48 5.50
N ASN A 258 -18.84 -23.58 4.88
CA ASN A 258 -19.26 -23.93 3.53
C ASN A 258 -20.11 -25.17 3.55
N ARG A 259 -21.34 -25.05 3.06
CA ARG A 259 -22.26 -26.17 2.87
C ARG A 259 -22.50 -26.40 1.39
N SER A 260 -22.42 -27.62 0.92
CA SER A 260 -22.65 -27.94 -0.46
C SER A 260 -23.57 -29.14 -0.65
N VAL A 261 -24.38 -29.02 -1.68
CA VAL A 261 -25.29 -30.07 -2.16
C VAL A 261 -24.87 -30.38 -3.58
N LYS A 262 -24.63 -31.66 -3.87
CA LYS A 262 -24.20 -32.14 -5.17
C LYS A 262 -25.07 -33.30 -5.61
N THR A 263 -25.53 -33.31 -6.85
CA THR A 263 -26.15 -34.44 -7.51
C THR A 263 -25.24 -34.91 -8.63
N ASN A 264 -24.86 -36.18 -8.60
CA ASN A 264 -24.14 -36.80 -9.70
C ASN A 264 -25.11 -37.68 -10.47
N TYR A 265 -25.26 -37.41 -11.75
CA TYR A 265 -26.12 -38.16 -12.66
C TYR A 265 -25.31 -39.25 -13.31
N TYR A 266 -25.77 -40.51 -13.16
CA TYR A 266 -25.16 -41.67 -13.77
C TYR A 266 -26.22 -42.46 -14.59
N GLU A 267 -25.79 -43.23 -15.53
CA GLU A 267 -26.70 -44.02 -16.40
C GLU A 267 -27.55 -45.01 -15.61
N THR A 268 -27.05 -45.52 -14.50
CA THR A 268 -27.73 -46.53 -13.69
C THR A 268 -28.49 -45.96 -12.50
N ASN A 269 -27.82 -45.14 -11.68
CA ASN A 269 -28.45 -44.59 -10.48
C ASN A 269 -27.74 -43.28 -10.09
N ASP A 270 -28.52 -42.25 -9.82
CA ASP A 270 -28.00 -40.94 -9.35
C ASP A 270 -27.48 -41.05 -7.91
N THR A 271 -26.52 -40.25 -7.58
CA THR A 271 -26.03 -40.10 -6.21
C THR A 271 -26.13 -38.66 -5.71
N TYR A 272 -26.38 -38.51 -4.41
CA TYR A 272 -26.69 -37.23 -3.77
C TYR A 272 -25.67 -36.96 -2.67
N GLY A 273 -24.75 -36.05 -2.93
CA GLY A 273 -23.70 -35.63 -1.99
C GLY A 273 -24.16 -34.47 -1.11
N ARG A 274 -23.78 -34.53 0.16
CA ARG A 274 -23.87 -33.42 1.11
C ARG A 274 -22.54 -33.23 1.77
N SER A 275 -22.07 -31.98 1.83
CA SER A 275 -20.85 -31.67 2.54
C SER A 275 -20.97 -30.38 3.38
N HIS A 276 -20.31 -30.42 4.51
CA HIS A 276 -20.18 -29.28 5.40
C HIS A 276 -18.71 -29.13 5.82
N PHE A 277 -18.09 -28.04 5.46
CA PHE A 277 -16.72 -27.73 5.79
C PHE A 277 -16.67 -26.49 6.70
N LEU A 278 -16.28 -26.72 7.94
CA LEU A 278 -16.00 -25.69 8.93
C LEU A 278 -14.49 -25.53 9.08
N ASN A 279 -14.02 -24.30 9.04
CA ASN A 279 -12.62 -24.00 9.35
C ASN A 279 -12.53 -22.71 10.16
N HIS A 280 -11.81 -22.78 11.27
CA HIS A 280 -11.41 -21.63 12.06
C HIS A 280 -9.90 -21.57 12.10
N ALA A 281 -9.33 -20.51 11.51
CA ALA A 281 -7.89 -20.28 11.50
C ALA A 281 -7.58 -18.98 12.24
N THR A 282 -6.61 -19.02 13.14
CA THR A 282 -6.04 -17.85 13.80
C THR A 282 -4.57 -17.77 13.46
N ILE A 283 -4.14 -16.64 12.93
CA ILE A 283 -2.75 -16.38 12.54
C ILE A 283 -2.26 -15.17 13.30
N CYS A 284 -1.14 -15.33 13.98
CA CYS A 284 -0.40 -14.22 14.57
C CYS A 284 1.01 -14.21 13.97
N SER A 285 1.41 -13.10 13.40
CA SER A 285 2.75 -12.93 12.84
C SER A 285 3.38 -11.63 13.31
N THR A 286 4.67 -11.70 13.56
CA THR A 286 5.52 -10.54 13.87
C THR A 286 6.71 -10.57 12.93
N GLU A 287 6.94 -9.45 12.28
CA GLU A 287 8.08 -9.24 11.42
C GLU A 287 8.90 -8.07 11.96
N TRP A 288 10.18 -8.29 12.15
CA TRP A 288 11.14 -7.26 12.48
C TRP A 288 12.20 -7.19 11.40
N LEU A 289 12.29 -6.04 10.76
CA LEU A 289 13.30 -5.73 9.76
C LEU A 289 14.20 -4.64 10.29
N ALA A 290 15.48 -4.76 10.03
CA ALA A 290 16.42 -3.69 10.28
C ALA A 290 17.50 -3.70 9.19
N ASP A 291 17.88 -2.52 8.73
CA ASP A 291 18.94 -2.37 7.75
C ASP A 291 19.80 -1.16 8.04
N GLY A 292 21.00 -1.19 7.53
CA GLY A 292 21.90 -0.06 7.65
C GLY A 292 22.95 -0.03 6.57
N LYS A 293 23.47 1.17 6.35
CA LYS A 293 24.63 1.39 5.49
C LYS A 293 25.59 2.39 6.11
N TYR A 294 26.85 2.18 5.85
CA TYR A 294 27.93 3.10 6.21
C TYR A 294 28.86 3.28 5.02
N ALA A 295 29.04 4.51 4.56
CA ALA A 295 29.94 4.87 3.47
C ALA A 295 31.14 5.67 4.01
N GLY A 296 32.26 4.98 4.29
CA GLY A 296 33.54 5.58 4.67
C GLY A 296 34.37 5.97 3.45
N LYS A 297 35.57 6.51 3.68
CA LYS A 297 36.47 6.94 2.58
C LYS A 297 36.88 5.82 1.63
N ASN A 298 37.20 4.63 2.19
CA ASN A 298 37.70 3.47 1.45
C ASN A 298 36.90 2.20 1.76
N ALA A 299 35.75 2.32 2.40
CA ALA A 299 34.94 1.20 2.82
C ALA A 299 33.45 1.53 2.68
N PHE A 300 32.67 0.58 2.24
CA PHE A 300 31.22 0.61 2.23
C PHE A 300 30.69 -0.62 2.92
N LEU A 301 29.83 -0.44 3.90
CA LEU A 301 29.22 -1.50 4.69
C LEU A 301 27.71 -1.42 4.53
N THR A 302 27.08 -2.54 4.24
CA THR A 302 25.64 -2.72 4.39
C THR A 302 25.37 -3.93 5.27
N TRP A 303 24.30 -3.83 6.06
CA TRP A 303 23.78 -4.94 6.83
C TRP A 303 22.28 -4.97 6.71
N TYR A 304 21.74 -6.15 6.80
CA TYR A 304 20.31 -6.41 6.75
C TYR A 304 19.95 -7.51 7.74
N HIS A 305 18.91 -7.29 8.48
CA HIS A 305 18.34 -8.20 9.46
C HIS A 305 16.85 -8.39 9.19
N SER A 306 16.41 -9.63 9.18
CA SER A 306 14.99 -9.97 9.08
C SER A 306 14.66 -11.09 10.06
N LEU A 307 13.72 -10.84 10.96
CA LEU A 307 13.16 -11.84 11.86
C LEU A 307 11.67 -11.92 11.65
N THR A 308 11.19 -13.09 11.27
CA THR A 308 9.76 -13.38 11.16
C THR A 308 9.37 -14.46 12.15
N LEU A 309 8.37 -14.17 12.98
CA LEU A 309 7.76 -15.09 13.92
C LEU A 309 6.31 -15.31 13.52
N GLY A 310 5.92 -16.56 13.36
CA GLY A 310 4.56 -16.96 12.98
C GLY A 310 4.00 -17.98 13.96
N ASN A 311 2.73 -17.84 14.32
CA ASN A 311 1.97 -18.83 15.05
C ASN A 311 0.59 -18.95 14.40
N THR A 312 0.30 -20.13 13.89
CA THR A 312 -0.97 -20.45 13.22
C THR A 312 -1.67 -21.54 13.99
N HIS A 313 -2.92 -21.32 14.34
CA HIS A 313 -3.82 -22.32 14.88
C HIS A 313 -4.95 -22.51 13.88
N THR A 314 -5.16 -23.76 13.47
CA THR A 314 -6.25 -24.14 12.57
C THR A 314 -7.07 -25.24 13.21
N HIS A 315 -8.38 -25.10 13.16
CA HIS A 315 -9.33 -26.13 13.52
C HIS A 315 -10.27 -26.31 12.35
N SER A 316 -10.31 -27.54 11.79
CA SER A 316 -11.20 -27.85 10.68
C SER A 316 -12.05 -29.09 10.99
N ASP A 317 -13.29 -29.07 10.51
CA ASP A 317 -14.24 -30.14 10.56
C ASP A 317 -14.84 -30.27 9.15
N ASN A 318 -14.54 -31.38 8.51
CA ASN A 318 -14.97 -31.68 7.15
C ASN A 318 -15.89 -32.91 7.18
N GLN A 319 -17.15 -32.68 6.96
CA GLN A 319 -18.21 -33.71 6.99
C GLN A 319 -18.73 -33.94 5.59
N ASN A 320 -18.82 -35.18 5.19
CA ASN A 320 -19.36 -35.57 3.88
C ASN A 320 -20.19 -36.83 3.98
N ILE A 321 -21.28 -36.88 3.22
CA ILE A 321 -22.07 -38.06 3.00
C ILE A 321 -22.43 -38.20 1.53
N THR A 322 -22.64 -39.42 1.09
CA THR A 322 -23.23 -39.75 -0.21
C THR A 322 -24.43 -40.66 -0.01
N LEU A 323 -25.51 -40.27 -0.62
CA LEU A 323 -26.79 -41.01 -0.56
C LEU A 323 -27.09 -41.61 -1.94
N TYR A 324 -27.77 -42.79 -1.97
CA TYR A 324 -28.25 -43.39 -3.22
C TYR A 324 -29.70 -42.99 -3.55
N GLN A 325 -30.34 -42.19 -2.71
CA GLN A 325 -31.68 -41.68 -2.91
C GLN A 325 -31.77 -40.24 -2.42
N GLN A 326 -32.54 -39.42 -3.12
CA GLN A 326 -32.84 -38.06 -2.67
C GLN A 326 -33.69 -38.08 -1.40
N ILE A 327 -33.34 -37.24 -0.44
CA ILE A 327 -34.07 -37.09 0.82
C ILE A 327 -34.65 -35.67 0.92
N THR A 328 -35.76 -35.57 1.68
CA THR A 328 -36.34 -34.27 2.02
C THR A 328 -35.65 -33.73 3.26
N GLU A 329 -35.10 -32.50 3.15
CA GLU A 329 -34.36 -31.83 4.21
C GLU A 329 -35.07 -30.54 4.58
N THR A 330 -35.04 -30.14 5.86
CA THR A 330 -35.55 -28.85 6.34
C THR A 330 -34.77 -27.67 5.81
N TYR A 331 -33.47 -27.84 5.59
CA TYR A 331 -32.58 -26.95 4.88
C TYR A 331 -31.46 -27.80 4.23
N PRO A 332 -30.80 -27.27 3.18
CA PRO A 332 -29.72 -27.98 2.51
C PRO A 332 -28.66 -28.45 3.52
N THR A 333 -28.31 -29.74 3.50
CA THR A 333 -27.36 -30.38 4.41
C THR A 333 -27.81 -30.64 5.85
N ALA A 334 -29.10 -30.47 6.18
CA ALA A 334 -29.66 -30.76 7.53
C ALA A 334 -29.38 -32.18 8.01
N VAL A 335 -29.27 -33.11 7.09
CA VAL A 335 -28.96 -34.53 7.38
C VAL A 335 -27.59 -34.70 8.04
N LEU A 336 -26.60 -33.84 7.74
CA LEU A 336 -25.28 -33.91 8.37
C LEU A 336 -25.36 -33.65 9.87
N ASP A 337 -26.19 -32.71 10.30
CA ASP A 337 -26.37 -32.40 11.72
C ASP A 337 -27.02 -33.54 12.48
N SER A 338 -27.80 -34.41 11.78
CA SER A 338 -28.40 -35.58 12.34
C SER A 338 -27.41 -36.74 12.47
N ILE A 339 -26.48 -36.88 11.53
CA ILE A 339 -25.49 -37.96 11.49
C ILE A 339 -24.29 -37.65 12.38
N PHE A 340 -23.76 -36.45 12.28
CA PHE A 340 -22.54 -36.02 12.98
C PHE A 340 -22.90 -35.14 14.18
N THR A 341 -22.87 -35.72 15.36
CA THR A 341 -23.10 -34.99 16.62
C THR A 341 -21.77 -34.49 17.20
N LEU A 342 -21.82 -33.57 18.16
CA LEU A 342 -20.63 -33.07 18.89
C LEU A 342 -19.85 -34.20 19.60
N LYS A 343 -20.50 -35.32 19.93
CA LYS A 343 -19.90 -36.48 20.63
C LYS A 343 -19.49 -37.63 19.71
N GLY A 344 -19.70 -37.50 18.41
CA GLY A 344 -19.34 -38.53 17.46
C GLY A 344 -20.39 -38.75 16.38
N TYR A 345 -20.57 -40.02 16.02
CA TYR A 345 -21.46 -40.47 14.96
C TYR A 345 -22.69 -41.19 15.54
N VAL A 346 -23.85 -40.82 15.05
CA VAL A 346 -25.11 -41.54 15.29
C VAL A 346 -25.66 -41.95 13.94
N GLN A 347 -25.74 -43.25 13.67
CA GLN A 347 -26.40 -43.71 12.46
C GLN A 347 -27.91 -43.59 12.63
N PRO A 348 -28.58 -42.69 11.90
CA PRO A 348 -30.03 -42.68 11.89
C PRO A 348 -30.52 -43.96 11.20
N PHE A 349 -31.31 -44.76 11.90
CA PHE A 349 -32.02 -45.89 11.31
C PHE A 349 -32.82 -45.38 10.10
N GLN A 350 -32.51 -45.90 8.87
CA GLN A 350 -33.26 -45.67 7.62
C GLN A 350 -32.72 -44.57 6.66
N LEU A 351 -31.52 -44.06 6.79
CA LEU A 351 -30.98 -43.21 5.71
C LEU A 351 -30.38 -44.06 4.57
N PRO A 352 -30.64 -43.67 3.30
CA PRO A 352 -30.10 -44.35 2.12
C PRO A 352 -28.63 -43.97 1.87
N LEU A 353 -27.74 -44.31 2.81
CA LEU A 353 -26.32 -43.95 2.79
C LEU A 353 -25.50 -44.89 1.93
N ILE A 354 -24.67 -44.37 1.04
CA ILE A 354 -23.60 -45.07 0.34
C ILE A 354 -22.33 -45.03 1.18
N ASN A 355 -21.92 -43.83 1.57
CA ASN A 355 -20.75 -43.62 2.40
C ASN A 355 -20.89 -42.36 3.23
N TYR A 356 -20.06 -42.23 4.25
CA TYR A 356 -19.83 -40.99 4.97
C TYR A 356 -18.39 -40.89 5.44
N TYR A 357 -17.89 -39.69 5.57
CA TYR A 357 -16.67 -39.44 6.29
C TYR A 357 -16.74 -38.12 7.06
N ARG A 358 -15.99 -38.06 8.16
CA ARG A 358 -15.69 -36.84 8.89
C ARG A 358 -14.20 -36.79 9.17
N ASP A 359 -13.60 -35.69 8.87
CA ASP A 359 -12.21 -35.38 9.21
C ASP A 359 -12.19 -34.16 10.15
N LEU A 360 -11.81 -34.42 11.39
CA LEU A 360 -11.64 -33.39 12.41
C LEU A 360 -10.16 -33.21 12.64
N SER A 361 -9.64 -32.02 12.33
CA SER A 361 -8.23 -31.71 12.55
C SER A 361 -8.01 -30.44 13.35
N LYS A 362 -6.95 -30.45 14.16
CA LYS A 362 -6.43 -29.32 14.88
C LYS A 362 -4.95 -29.25 14.61
N GLU A 363 -4.53 -28.12 14.10
CA GLU A 363 -3.14 -27.88 13.75
C GLU A 363 -2.63 -26.62 14.45
N GLN A 364 -1.45 -26.72 15.01
CA GLN A 364 -0.70 -25.57 15.46
C GLN A 364 0.66 -25.58 14.78
N THR A 365 0.98 -24.49 14.09
CA THR A 365 2.26 -24.33 13.43
C THR A 365 2.95 -23.08 13.95
N LYS A 366 4.19 -23.22 14.43
CA LYS A 366 5.07 -22.11 14.83
C LYS A 366 6.24 -22.05 13.88
N ASN A 367 6.45 -20.87 13.32
CA ASN A 367 7.54 -20.59 12.37
C ASN A 367 8.46 -19.52 12.93
N TRP A 368 9.75 -19.75 12.83
CA TRP A 368 10.81 -18.77 13.08
C TRP A 368 11.69 -18.71 11.85
N HIS A 369 11.84 -17.53 11.32
CA HIS A 369 12.77 -17.29 10.23
C HIS A 369 13.65 -16.11 10.58
N LEU A 370 14.95 -16.34 10.68
CA LEU A 370 15.97 -15.33 10.91
C LEU A 370 16.90 -15.29 9.68
N TYR A 371 17.00 -14.12 9.07
CA TYR A 371 17.91 -13.87 7.97
C TYR A 371 18.81 -12.69 8.30
N GLU A 372 20.12 -12.88 8.12
CA GLU A 372 21.16 -11.88 8.34
C GLU A 372 22.03 -11.77 7.10
N MET A 373 22.35 -10.55 6.70
CA MET A 373 23.28 -10.28 5.62
C MET A 373 24.19 -9.11 5.98
N LEU A 374 25.48 -9.30 5.79
CA LEU A 374 26.51 -8.28 5.98
C LEU A 374 27.40 -8.23 4.73
N ASN A 375 27.45 -7.08 4.08
CA ASN A 375 28.33 -6.86 2.95
C ASN A 375 29.32 -5.75 3.30
N LEU A 376 30.60 -6.06 3.19
CA LEU A 376 31.69 -5.11 3.37
C LEU A 376 32.48 -5.01 2.06
N SER A 377 32.43 -3.86 1.41
CA SER A 377 33.21 -3.55 0.23
C SER A 377 34.37 -2.62 0.61
N LEU A 378 35.58 -3.05 0.31
CA LEU A 378 36.79 -2.27 0.37
C LEU A 378 37.24 -2.00 -1.06
N SER A 379 38.16 -1.05 -1.28
CA SER A 379 38.58 -0.66 -2.64
C SER A 379 39.04 -1.83 -3.53
N LYS A 380 39.50 -2.92 -2.96
CA LYS A 380 40.02 -4.11 -3.69
C LYS A 380 39.33 -5.42 -3.31
N TRP A 381 38.52 -5.43 -2.24
CA TRP A 381 37.99 -6.66 -1.65
C TRP A 381 36.52 -6.45 -1.29
N THR A 382 35.73 -7.46 -1.54
CA THR A 382 34.31 -7.50 -1.09
C THR A 382 34.13 -8.79 -0.27
N PHE A 383 33.54 -8.63 0.91
CA PHE A 383 33.22 -9.71 1.82
C PHE A 383 31.72 -9.74 2.01
N ASN A 384 31.12 -10.89 1.77
CA ASN A 384 29.70 -11.13 1.99
C ASN A 384 29.57 -12.23 3.06
N LEU A 385 28.81 -11.93 4.10
CA LEU A 385 28.40 -12.89 5.12
C LEU A 385 26.88 -12.96 5.11
N GLN A 386 26.35 -14.17 5.00
CA GLN A 386 24.93 -14.42 5.01
C GLN A 386 24.60 -15.57 5.93
N GLY A 387 23.57 -15.42 6.74
CA GLY A 387 23.01 -16.45 7.59
C GLY A 387 21.51 -16.56 7.35
N ASP A 388 21.02 -17.79 7.25
CA ASP A 388 19.59 -18.10 7.12
C ASP A 388 19.26 -19.23 8.09
N TYR A 389 18.33 -18.99 9.00
CA TYR A 389 17.86 -19.95 9.97
C TYR A 389 16.34 -20.04 9.93
N ASN A 390 15.86 -21.23 9.61
CA ASN A 390 14.44 -21.55 9.59
C ASN A 390 14.13 -22.66 10.60
N LYS A 391 13.12 -22.47 11.43
CA LYS A 391 12.58 -23.48 12.32
C LYS A 391 11.07 -23.49 12.21
N THR A 392 10.51 -24.67 11.99
CA THR A 392 9.07 -24.90 12.01
C THR A 392 8.75 -26.00 13.03
N GLU A 393 7.87 -25.71 13.95
CA GLU A 393 7.27 -26.68 14.85
C GLU A 393 5.81 -26.84 14.48
N GLN A 394 5.39 -28.08 14.22
CA GLN A 394 4.02 -28.41 13.86
C GLN A 394 3.47 -29.45 14.81
N HIS A 395 2.33 -29.17 15.37
CA HIS A 395 1.53 -30.10 16.16
C HIS A 395 0.21 -30.35 15.43
N LEU A 396 0.01 -31.56 14.99
CA LEU A 396 -1.18 -31.97 14.28
C LEU A 396 -1.92 -33.04 15.12
N PHE A 397 -3.18 -32.78 15.38
CA PHE A 397 -4.14 -33.77 15.86
C PHE A 397 -5.17 -33.98 14.76
N SER A 398 -5.37 -35.22 14.34
CA SER A 398 -6.35 -35.57 13.33
C SER A 398 -7.18 -36.79 13.84
N GLN A 399 -8.48 -36.67 13.69
CA GLN A 399 -9.42 -37.78 13.94
C GLN A 399 -10.25 -37.98 12.69
N TYR A 400 -10.17 -39.18 12.17
CA TYR A 400 -10.82 -39.54 10.93
C TYR A 400 -11.88 -40.62 11.19
N LEU A 401 -13.09 -40.40 10.71
CA LEU A 401 -14.18 -41.35 10.76
C LEU A 401 -14.63 -41.65 9.32
N LEU A 402 -14.51 -42.88 8.90
CA LEU A 402 -14.91 -43.33 7.57
C LEU A 402 -15.84 -44.55 7.70
N HIS A 403 -16.92 -44.57 6.94
CA HIS A 403 -17.73 -45.74 6.70
C HIS A 403 -18.02 -45.85 5.21
N SER A 404 -17.67 -46.99 4.64
CA SER A 404 -18.11 -47.46 3.33
C SER A 404 -18.77 -48.79 3.53
N PRO A 405 -20.04 -48.97 3.17
CA PRO A 405 -20.64 -50.29 3.22
C PRO A 405 -19.82 -51.24 2.36
N GLN A 406 -19.31 -52.30 2.95
CA GLN A 406 -18.73 -53.37 2.16
C GLN A 406 -19.83 -53.90 1.25
N THR A 407 -19.62 -53.83 -0.06
CA THR A 407 -20.36 -54.67 -1.00
C THR A 407 -20.03 -56.12 -0.62
N SER A 408 -20.92 -56.78 0.07
CA SER A 408 -20.85 -58.24 0.17
C SER A 408 -21.06 -58.76 -1.25
N THR A 409 -19.99 -59.05 -1.97
CA THR A 409 -20.03 -59.98 -3.09
C THR A 409 -20.29 -61.30 -2.48
N THR A 410 -21.57 -61.69 -2.39
CA THR A 410 -21.94 -63.10 -2.34
C THR A 410 -21.64 -63.65 -3.72
N ASP A 411 -20.44 -64.21 -3.87
CA ASP A 411 -20.20 -65.20 -4.92
C ASP A 411 -21.15 -66.39 -4.67
N ASP A 412 -22.20 -66.49 -5.48
CA ASP A 412 -22.93 -67.71 -5.76
C ASP A 412 -22.44 -68.36 -7.06
#